data_d3e3eb0dbd808a2aeae948163ea40be3
#
_entry.id   d3e3eb0dbd808a2aeae948163ea40be3
#
_cell.length_a   1.000
_cell.length_b   1.000
_cell.length_c   1.000
_cell.angle_alpha   90.00
_cell.angle_beta   90.00
_cell.angle_gamma   90.00
#
_symmetry.space_group_name_H-M   'P 1'
#
loop_
_entity.id
_entity.type
_entity.pdbx_description
1 polymer ?
#
loop_
_entity_poly.entity_id
_entity_poly.type
_entity_poly.pdbx_seq_one_letter_code
_entity_poly.pdbx_strand_id
1 'polypeptide(L)'
;MNGERVLRVMRERSLLVRSRRLRARRKKEWGRVEAAQPNQIWQSDMTKIWAGPAVGWAYLVSVIDCCTREIVGWNLSHRCRTEEALDAVEQAVLERLPAGSREAKLTLTTDNGTQFTSSRFMETLARLGITHRRTAYHHPEGNGYIERFHRSLKEEEVWTTEYRNLQEARGSIARWIEEYNHDRPHYGVGNRTPNEVFLSFAVLTKNEALTV
;
A
#
# COMPACT_ATOMS: atom_id res chain seq x y z
N MET A 1 -6.82 2.47 44.84
CA MET A 1 -7.33 3.80 44.42
C MET A 1 -8.75 3.61 43.89
N ASN A 2 -9.75 4.36 44.38
CA ASN A 2 -11.14 4.16 43.93
C ASN A 2 -11.34 4.86 42.58
N GLY A 3 -11.70 4.07 41.53
CA GLY A 3 -11.90 4.56 40.17
C GLY A 3 -12.95 5.66 40.02
N GLU A 4 -13.99 5.64 40.86
CA GLU A 4 -15.03 6.67 40.85
C GLU A 4 -14.49 8.04 41.29
N ARG A 5 -13.61 8.05 42.29
CA ARG A 5 -12.96 9.28 42.77
C ARG A 5 -12.07 9.89 41.69
N VAL A 6 -11.31 9.05 40.95
CA VAL A 6 -10.51 9.49 39.82
C VAL A 6 -11.36 10.08 38.70
N LEU A 7 -12.47 9.39 38.35
CA LEU A 7 -13.37 9.86 37.30
C LEU A 7 -14.07 11.20 37.68
N ARG A 8 -14.41 11.40 38.95
CA ARG A 8 -14.98 12.65 39.47
C ARG A 8 -13.97 13.80 39.30
N VAL A 9 -12.73 13.63 39.77
CA VAL A 9 -11.69 14.63 39.66
C VAL A 9 -11.38 14.98 38.18
N MET A 10 -11.35 13.97 37.30
CA MET A 10 -11.17 14.20 35.87
C MET A 10 -12.33 15.00 35.24
N ARG A 11 -13.57 14.80 35.68
CA ARG A 11 -14.71 15.62 35.23
C ARG A 11 -14.60 17.06 35.73
N GLU A 12 -14.35 17.25 37.03
CA GLU A 12 -14.19 18.58 37.64
C GLU A 12 -13.08 19.40 36.99
N ARG A 13 -12.00 18.73 36.54
CA ARG A 13 -10.85 19.34 35.88
C ARG A 13 -10.93 19.40 34.38
N SER A 14 -12.06 19.02 33.76
CA SER A 14 -12.25 18.95 32.29
C SER A 14 -11.19 18.11 31.56
N LEU A 15 -10.63 17.11 32.23
CA LEU A 15 -9.60 16.20 31.69
C LEU A 15 -10.21 15.02 30.92
N LEU A 16 -11.54 14.87 30.90
CA LEU A 16 -12.20 13.83 30.13
C LEU A 16 -12.27 14.24 28.67
N VAL A 17 -11.49 13.57 27.83
CA VAL A 17 -11.67 13.65 26.38
C VAL A 17 -13.04 13.05 26.04
N ARG A 18 -13.93 13.83 25.44
CA ARG A 18 -15.18 13.30 24.89
C ARG A 18 -14.81 12.26 23.84
N SER A 19 -15.01 10.98 24.13
CA SER A 19 -14.92 9.97 23.09
C SER A 19 -15.96 10.33 22.02
N ARG A 20 -15.51 10.81 20.87
CA ARG A 20 -16.34 10.79 19.67
C ARG A 20 -16.62 9.32 19.40
N ARG A 21 -17.79 8.84 19.82
CA ARG A 21 -18.32 7.60 19.28
C ARG A 21 -18.53 7.85 17.81
N LEU A 22 -17.51 7.54 17.03
CA LEU A 22 -17.66 7.38 15.60
C LEU A 22 -18.64 6.21 15.43
N ARG A 23 -19.93 6.52 15.35
CA ARG A 23 -20.89 5.55 14.83
C ARG A 23 -20.43 5.30 13.39
N ALA A 24 -19.85 4.14 13.16
CA ALA A 24 -19.61 3.67 11.82
C ALA A 24 -20.98 3.73 11.11
N ARG A 25 -21.15 4.72 10.24
CA ARG A 25 -22.26 4.70 9.29
C ARG A 25 -22.00 3.45 8.47
N ARG A 26 -22.86 2.42 8.58
CA ARG A 26 -22.86 1.31 7.62
C ARG A 26 -23.04 1.95 6.24
N LYS A 27 -21.96 2.15 5.54
CA LYS A 27 -21.99 2.49 4.14
C LYS A 27 -22.50 1.24 3.40
N LYS A 28 -23.41 1.43 2.43
CA LYS A 28 -23.75 0.39 1.46
C LYS A 28 -22.44 -0.24 0.99
N GLU A 29 -22.38 -1.56 1.00
CA GLU A 29 -21.26 -2.33 0.45
C GLU A 29 -21.13 -2.01 -1.04
N TRP A 30 -20.30 -1.04 -1.35
CA TRP A 30 -19.76 -0.85 -2.68
C TRP A 30 -18.63 -1.88 -2.80
N GLY A 31 -18.69 -2.67 -3.86
CA GLY A 31 -17.90 -3.86 -4.00
C GLY A 31 -16.44 -3.71 -3.59
N ARG A 32 -16.02 -4.56 -2.68
CA ARG A 32 -14.63 -4.74 -2.29
C ARG A 32 -13.82 -5.04 -3.55
N VAL A 33 -12.70 -4.39 -3.75
CA VAL A 33 -11.78 -4.75 -4.83
C VAL A 33 -11.19 -6.10 -4.48
N GLU A 34 -11.66 -7.15 -5.15
CA GLU A 34 -11.16 -8.52 -4.96
C GLU A 34 -10.47 -8.96 -6.25
N ALA A 35 -9.21 -9.36 -6.13
CA ALA A 35 -8.47 -10.02 -7.19
C ALA A 35 -8.45 -11.52 -6.87
N ALA A 36 -8.89 -12.35 -7.81
CA ALA A 36 -8.93 -13.80 -7.64
C ALA A 36 -7.53 -14.43 -7.76
N GLN A 37 -6.63 -13.79 -8.50
CA GLN A 37 -5.27 -14.26 -8.75
C GLN A 37 -4.26 -13.11 -8.60
N PRO A 38 -2.99 -13.41 -8.28
CA PRO A 38 -1.93 -12.42 -8.29
C PRO A 38 -1.80 -11.73 -9.66
N ASN A 39 -1.34 -10.49 -9.63
CA ASN A 39 -1.08 -9.67 -10.81
C ASN A 39 -2.32 -9.33 -11.67
N GLN A 40 -3.54 -9.48 -11.14
CA GLN A 40 -4.76 -9.01 -11.81
C GLN A 40 -5.06 -7.54 -11.50
N ILE A 41 -4.96 -7.16 -10.23
CA ILE A 41 -5.26 -5.81 -9.76
C ILE A 41 -4.15 -5.38 -8.80
N TRP A 42 -3.50 -4.29 -9.16
CA TRP A 42 -2.60 -3.56 -8.26
C TRP A 42 -3.22 -2.25 -7.82
N GLN A 43 -2.86 -1.80 -6.64
CA GLN A 43 -3.14 -0.45 -6.17
C GLN A 43 -1.83 0.30 -5.99
N SER A 44 -1.81 1.58 -6.37
CA SER A 44 -0.69 2.47 -6.09
C SER A 44 -1.18 3.76 -5.46
N ASP A 45 -0.42 4.24 -4.52
CA ASP A 45 -0.66 5.49 -3.81
C ASP A 45 0.67 6.07 -3.31
N MET A 46 0.62 7.32 -2.91
CA MET A 46 1.79 8.04 -2.42
C MET A 46 1.54 8.59 -1.02
N THR A 47 2.55 8.45 -0.17
CA THR A 47 2.50 9.02 1.18
C THR A 47 3.75 9.83 1.51
N LYS A 48 3.61 10.82 2.40
CA LYS A 48 4.72 11.62 2.91
C LYS A 48 5.37 10.92 4.10
N ILE A 49 6.70 10.97 4.12
CA ILE A 49 7.56 10.44 5.18
C ILE A 49 8.58 11.50 5.57
N TRP A 50 8.79 11.70 6.86
CA TRP A 50 9.88 12.55 7.34
C TRP A 50 11.20 11.78 7.26
N ALA A 51 12.10 12.24 6.40
CA ALA A 51 13.37 11.57 6.11
C ALA A 51 14.58 12.25 6.81
N GLY A 52 14.31 12.93 7.92
CA GLY A 52 15.33 13.58 8.74
C GLY A 52 15.58 15.05 8.38
N PRO A 53 16.32 15.78 9.26
CA PRO A 53 16.49 17.23 9.17
C PRO A 53 17.26 17.69 7.92
N ALA A 54 18.10 16.83 7.35
CA ALA A 54 18.88 17.15 6.15
C ALA A 54 18.05 17.17 4.87
N VAL A 55 16.92 16.45 4.83
CA VAL A 55 16.08 16.27 3.64
C VAL A 55 14.68 16.85 3.85
N GLY A 56 14.15 16.77 5.07
CA GLY A 56 12.77 17.12 5.37
C GLY A 56 11.78 16.02 4.92
N TRP A 57 10.73 16.45 4.25
CA TRP A 57 9.71 15.53 3.73
C TRP A 57 10.18 14.82 2.46
N ALA A 58 10.06 13.51 2.46
CA ALA A 58 10.19 12.65 1.30
C ALA A 58 8.82 12.02 0.94
N TYR A 59 8.73 11.44 -0.24
CA TYR A 59 7.51 10.85 -0.78
C TYR A 59 7.78 9.39 -1.12
N LEU A 60 6.99 8.51 -0.52
CA LEU A 60 7.00 7.08 -0.82
C LEU A 60 5.83 6.78 -1.75
N VAL A 61 6.13 6.33 -2.95
CA VAL A 61 5.17 5.66 -3.82
C VAL A 61 5.30 4.16 -3.58
N SER A 62 4.17 3.48 -3.45
CA SER A 62 4.14 2.02 -3.27
C SER A 62 3.12 1.40 -4.21
N VAL A 63 3.38 0.18 -4.64
CA VAL A 63 2.49 -0.65 -5.45
C VAL A 63 2.22 -1.95 -4.70
N ILE A 64 0.95 -2.24 -4.41
CA ILE A 64 0.49 -3.44 -3.71
C ILE A 64 -0.33 -4.33 -4.63
N ASP A 65 -0.09 -5.62 -4.61
CA ASP A 65 -0.96 -6.62 -5.24
C ASP A 65 -2.21 -6.85 -4.39
N CYS A 66 -3.39 -6.69 -4.99
CA CYS A 66 -4.66 -6.80 -4.28
C CYS A 66 -5.04 -8.24 -3.90
N CYS A 67 -4.46 -9.26 -4.51
CA CYS A 67 -4.66 -10.66 -4.15
C CYS A 67 -3.78 -11.07 -2.99
N THR A 68 -2.46 -10.92 -3.14
CA THR A 68 -1.47 -11.38 -2.17
C THR A 68 -1.23 -10.42 -1.01
N ARG A 69 -1.53 -9.13 -1.19
CA ARG A 69 -1.17 -8.01 -0.29
C ARG A 69 0.32 -7.68 -0.29
N GLU A 70 1.07 -8.23 -1.18
CA GLU A 70 2.51 -8.00 -1.30
C GLU A 70 2.80 -6.64 -1.89
N ILE A 71 3.81 -5.96 -1.36
CA ILE A 71 4.37 -4.76 -1.97
C ILE A 71 5.31 -5.22 -3.07
N VAL A 72 4.88 -5.01 -4.30
CA VAL A 72 5.57 -5.48 -5.51
C VAL A 72 6.48 -4.44 -6.14
N GLY A 73 6.36 -3.18 -5.72
CA GLY A 73 7.23 -2.10 -6.14
C GLY A 73 7.09 -0.88 -5.25
N TRP A 74 8.16 -0.13 -5.10
CA TRP A 74 8.14 1.10 -4.32
C TRP A 74 9.33 2.02 -4.66
N ASN A 75 9.13 3.32 -4.46
CA ASN A 75 10.19 4.31 -4.59
C ASN A 75 10.06 5.39 -3.53
N LEU A 76 11.16 5.69 -2.83
CA LEU A 76 11.25 6.79 -1.87
C LEU A 76 12.11 7.90 -2.47
N SER A 77 11.56 9.10 -2.64
CA SER A 77 12.25 10.24 -3.22
C SER A 77 11.89 11.55 -2.49
N HIS A 78 12.76 12.55 -2.58
CA HIS A 78 12.42 13.92 -2.17
C HIS A 78 11.51 14.63 -3.18
N ARG A 79 11.25 14.01 -4.34
CA ARG A 79 10.36 14.52 -5.39
C ARG A 79 9.06 13.74 -5.41
N CYS A 80 8.00 14.42 -5.84
CA CYS A 80 6.67 13.87 -6.01
C CYS A 80 6.22 14.12 -7.45
N ARG A 81 6.79 13.39 -8.40
CA ARG A 81 6.54 13.56 -9.83
C ARG A 81 6.09 12.24 -10.45
N THR A 82 5.74 12.33 -11.72
CA THR A 82 5.37 11.17 -12.53
C THR A 82 6.48 10.13 -12.63
N GLU A 83 7.74 10.57 -12.71
CA GLU A 83 8.90 9.69 -12.80
C GLU A 83 8.99 8.75 -11.61
N GLU A 84 8.89 9.28 -10.39
CA GLU A 84 8.96 8.50 -9.17
C GLU A 84 7.81 7.48 -9.05
N ALA A 85 6.65 7.84 -9.58
CA ALA A 85 5.51 6.91 -9.64
C ALA A 85 5.74 5.81 -10.69
N LEU A 86 6.32 6.15 -11.84
CA LEU A 86 6.67 5.18 -12.87
C LEU A 86 7.78 4.24 -12.41
N ASP A 87 8.82 4.73 -11.71
CA ASP A 87 9.89 3.90 -11.16
C ASP A 87 9.34 2.77 -10.27
N ALA A 88 8.35 3.09 -9.41
CA ALA A 88 7.71 2.08 -8.56
C ALA A 88 6.90 1.05 -9.37
N VAL A 89 6.20 1.49 -10.43
CA VAL A 89 5.44 0.59 -11.30
C VAL A 89 6.35 -0.26 -12.17
N GLU A 90 7.42 0.32 -12.72
CA GLU A 90 8.42 -0.41 -13.52
C GLU A 90 9.13 -1.47 -12.68
N GLN A 91 9.52 -1.15 -11.44
CA GLN A 91 10.06 -2.13 -10.51
C GLN A 91 9.08 -3.30 -10.31
N ALA A 92 7.79 -3.00 -10.06
CA ALA A 92 6.76 -4.01 -9.87
C ALA A 92 6.58 -4.91 -11.11
N VAL A 93 6.63 -4.33 -12.32
CA VAL A 93 6.52 -5.07 -13.57
C VAL A 93 7.72 -5.98 -13.78
N LEU A 94 8.94 -5.49 -13.56
CA LEU A 94 10.16 -6.28 -13.70
C LEU A 94 10.20 -7.46 -12.71
N GLU A 95 9.75 -7.24 -11.48
CA GLU A 95 9.72 -8.28 -10.44
C GLU A 95 8.66 -9.36 -10.73
N ARG A 96 7.45 -8.95 -11.13
CA ARG A 96 6.30 -9.84 -11.19
C ARG A 96 5.96 -10.38 -12.56
N LEU A 97 6.36 -9.70 -13.60
CA LEU A 97 6.00 -10.00 -14.99
C LEU A 97 7.24 -9.99 -15.90
N PRO A 98 8.28 -10.81 -15.59
CA PRO A 98 9.53 -10.80 -16.34
C PRO A 98 9.36 -11.22 -17.81
N ALA A 99 8.29 -11.96 -18.13
CA ALA A 99 7.92 -12.31 -19.52
C ALA A 99 7.19 -11.18 -20.26
N GLY A 100 6.85 -10.08 -19.56
CA GLY A 100 6.12 -8.93 -20.07
C GLY A 100 4.71 -8.81 -19.49
N SER A 101 4.22 -7.58 -19.45
CA SER A 101 2.93 -7.25 -18.81
C SER A 101 1.73 -7.23 -19.75
N ARG A 102 1.95 -7.24 -21.09
CA ARG A 102 0.86 -7.02 -22.08
C ARG A 102 -0.23 -8.08 -22.04
N GLU A 103 0.14 -9.33 -21.78
CA GLU A 103 -0.82 -10.44 -21.73
C GLU A 103 -1.42 -10.67 -20.34
N ALA A 104 -0.86 -10.03 -19.32
CA ALA A 104 -1.27 -10.23 -17.93
C ALA A 104 -2.65 -9.65 -17.59
N LYS A 105 -3.25 -8.84 -18.48
CA LYS A 105 -4.53 -8.12 -18.25
C LYS A 105 -4.56 -7.37 -16.92
N LEU A 106 -3.41 -6.85 -16.49
CA LEU A 106 -3.22 -6.16 -15.24
C LEU A 106 -3.99 -4.83 -15.22
N THR A 107 -4.67 -4.57 -14.12
CA THR A 107 -5.29 -3.28 -13.82
C THR A 107 -4.54 -2.60 -12.69
N LEU A 108 -4.06 -1.37 -12.91
CA LEU A 108 -3.50 -0.52 -11.86
C LEU A 108 -4.55 0.50 -11.41
N THR A 109 -4.90 0.47 -10.14
CA THR A 109 -5.82 1.44 -9.53
C THR A 109 -5.01 2.48 -8.76
N THR A 110 -5.29 3.77 -9.01
CA THR A 110 -4.65 4.90 -8.31
C THR A 110 -5.69 5.91 -7.84
N ASP A 111 -5.28 6.85 -7.01
CA ASP A 111 -6.05 8.07 -6.78
C ASP A 111 -5.97 9.04 -7.99
N ASN A 112 -6.49 10.26 -7.81
CA ASN A 112 -6.46 11.32 -8.82
C ASN A 112 -5.27 12.28 -8.65
N GLY A 113 -4.20 11.87 -7.99
CA GLY A 113 -2.99 12.66 -7.85
C GLY A 113 -2.38 13.05 -9.20
N THR A 114 -1.78 14.24 -9.28
CA THR A 114 -1.23 14.78 -10.55
C THR A 114 -0.14 13.89 -11.15
N GLN A 115 0.63 13.18 -10.32
CA GLN A 115 1.65 12.21 -10.73
C GLN A 115 1.05 11.04 -11.52
N PHE A 116 -0.19 10.61 -11.17
CA PHE A 116 -0.90 9.48 -11.81
C PHE A 116 -1.82 9.90 -12.96
N THR A 117 -2.12 11.21 -13.08
CA THR A 117 -3.02 11.72 -14.12
C THR A 117 -2.28 12.37 -15.28
N SER A 118 -0.95 12.44 -15.25
CA SER A 118 -0.13 13.00 -16.31
C SER A 118 -0.22 12.15 -17.59
N SER A 119 -0.14 12.81 -18.76
CA SER A 119 -0.12 12.11 -20.06
C SER A 119 0.98 11.08 -20.13
N ARG A 120 2.19 11.41 -19.62
CA ARG A 120 3.33 10.50 -19.59
C ARG A 120 3.05 9.23 -18.79
N PHE A 121 2.40 9.34 -17.63
CA PHE A 121 2.01 8.17 -16.83
C PHE A 121 1.06 7.27 -17.60
N MET A 122 -0.01 7.86 -18.14
CA MET A 122 -1.02 7.11 -18.90
C MET A 122 -0.46 6.46 -20.16
N GLU A 123 0.40 7.15 -20.91
CA GLU A 123 1.07 6.61 -22.09
C GLU A 123 2.01 5.45 -21.75
N THR A 124 2.75 5.56 -20.65
CA THR A 124 3.64 4.48 -20.20
C THR A 124 2.86 3.24 -19.81
N LEU A 125 1.77 3.38 -19.04
CA LEU A 125 0.91 2.25 -18.72
C LEU A 125 0.29 1.61 -19.96
N ALA A 126 -0.14 2.43 -20.93
CA ALA A 126 -0.68 1.92 -22.21
C ALA A 126 0.37 1.12 -22.98
N ARG A 127 1.63 1.58 -23.04
CA ARG A 127 2.75 0.85 -23.66
C ARG A 127 3.02 -0.49 -22.96
N LEU A 128 2.91 -0.53 -21.65
CA LEU A 128 3.03 -1.75 -20.85
C LEU A 128 1.80 -2.67 -20.95
N GLY A 129 0.70 -2.22 -21.58
CA GLY A 129 -0.55 -2.98 -21.66
C GLY A 129 -1.31 -3.04 -20.33
N ILE A 130 -1.01 -2.12 -19.39
CA ILE A 130 -1.65 -2.03 -18.08
C ILE A 130 -2.88 -1.14 -18.16
N THR A 131 -4.03 -1.65 -17.77
CA THR A 131 -5.26 -0.87 -17.68
C THR A 131 -5.20 0.07 -16.49
N HIS A 132 -5.30 1.37 -16.72
CA HIS A 132 -5.34 2.35 -15.64
C HIS A 132 -6.79 2.61 -15.20
N ARG A 133 -7.07 2.41 -13.90
CA ARG A 133 -8.34 2.76 -13.26
C ARG A 133 -8.10 3.77 -12.15
N ARG A 134 -8.84 4.86 -12.16
CA ARG A 134 -8.79 5.87 -11.10
C ARG A 134 -9.96 5.67 -10.14
N THR A 135 -9.70 5.87 -8.84
CA THR A 135 -10.77 5.89 -7.84
C THR A 135 -11.71 7.07 -8.10
N ALA A 136 -13.01 6.83 -7.96
CA ALA A 136 -13.98 7.91 -8.11
C ALA A 136 -13.83 8.95 -6.99
N TYR A 137 -14.13 10.21 -7.29
CA TYR A 137 -14.16 11.30 -6.30
C TYR A 137 -15.08 10.89 -5.14
N HIS A 138 -14.61 11.03 -3.90
CA HIS A 138 -15.31 10.64 -2.65
C HIS A 138 -15.57 9.13 -2.45
N HIS A 139 -14.89 8.24 -3.18
CA HIS A 139 -14.95 6.80 -2.95
C HIS A 139 -13.55 6.23 -2.63
N PRO A 140 -13.04 6.43 -1.40
CA PRO A 140 -11.71 5.96 -0.99
C PRO A 140 -11.59 4.43 -0.96
N GLU A 141 -12.70 3.71 -1.06
CA GLU A 141 -12.74 2.24 -0.97
C GLU A 141 -11.95 1.53 -2.08
N GLY A 142 -11.68 2.24 -3.20
CA GLY A 142 -10.87 1.73 -4.30
C GLY A 142 -9.39 1.52 -3.97
N ASN A 143 -8.83 2.20 -2.93
CA ASN A 143 -7.43 2.15 -2.53
C ASN A 143 -7.21 1.62 -1.11
N GLY A 144 -8.20 0.94 -0.53
CA GLY A 144 -8.18 0.55 0.89
C GLY A 144 -7.02 -0.36 1.30
N TYR A 145 -6.44 -1.14 0.39
CA TYR A 145 -5.29 -2.00 0.71
C TYR A 145 -4.01 -1.21 0.85
N ILE A 146 -3.73 -0.32 -0.09
CA ILE A 146 -2.53 0.51 -0.05
C ILE A 146 -2.60 1.55 1.09
N GLU A 147 -3.79 2.10 1.38
CA GLU A 147 -3.99 3.00 2.52
C GLU A 147 -3.70 2.30 3.86
N ARG A 148 -4.15 1.04 3.99
CA ARG A 148 -3.86 0.24 5.18
C ARG A 148 -2.39 -0.08 5.31
N PHE A 149 -1.73 -0.44 4.21
CA PHE A 149 -0.28 -0.64 4.18
C PHE A 149 0.47 0.61 4.66
N HIS A 150 0.15 1.79 4.08
CA HIS A 150 0.78 3.05 4.48
C HIS A 150 0.57 3.38 5.95
N ARG A 151 -0.60 3.04 6.50
CA ARG A 151 -0.86 3.21 7.93
C ARG A 151 0.05 2.31 8.77
N SER A 152 0.11 1.01 8.47
CA SER A 152 0.97 0.08 9.19
C SER A 152 2.43 0.48 9.13
N LEU A 153 2.94 0.85 7.95
CA LEU A 153 4.30 1.36 7.78
C LEU A 153 4.56 2.58 8.66
N LYS A 154 3.62 3.53 8.70
CA LYS A 154 3.79 4.74 9.53
C LYS A 154 3.78 4.44 11.01
N GLU A 155 2.85 3.62 11.47
CA GLU A 155 2.68 3.28 12.89
C GLU A 155 3.83 2.44 13.43
N GLU A 156 4.40 1.56 12.62
CA GLU A 156 5.36 0.57 13.07
C GLU A 156 6.82 0.96 12.77
N GLU A 157 7.06 1.74 11.73
CA GLU A 157 8.41 2.11 11.29
C GLU A 157 8.63 3.62 11.30
N VAL A 158 7.84 4.39 10.54
CA VAL A 158 8.15 5.80 10.27
C VAL A 158 8.01 6.69 11.50
N TRP A 159 7.01 6.47 12.34
CA TRP A 159 6.77 7.28 13.55
C TRP A 159 7.58 6.82 14.76
N THR A 160 8.17 5.64 14.67
CA THR A 160 9.01 5.07 15.74
C THR A 160 10.50 5.25 15.50
N THR A 161 10.89 5.64 14.28
CA THR A 161 12.29 5.74 13.86
C THR A 161 12.67 7.17 13.47
N GLU A 162 13.78 7.65 13.96
CA GLU A 162 14.38 8.92 13.55
C GLU A 162 15.44 8.68 12.47
N TYR A 163 15.16 9.12 11.25
CA TYR A 163 16.11 9.03 10.14
C TYR A 163 17.01 10.26 10.09
N ARG A 164 18.29 10.06 9.83
CA ARG A 164 19.27 11.16 9.65
C ARG A 164 19.26 11.73 8.24
N ASN A 165 18.94 10.89 7.25
CA ASN A 165 18.92 11.25 5.84
C ASN A 165 18.05 10.28 5.02
N LEU A 166 17.85 10.61 3.73
CA LEU A 166 17.01 9.83 2.81
C LEU A 166 17.53 8.40 2.59
N GLN A 167 18.85 8.21 2.59
CA GLN A 167 19.43 6.88 2.37
C GLN A 167 19.15 5.95 3.56
N GLU A 168 19.27 6.47 4.77
CA GLU A 168 18.93 5.73 5.99
C GLU A 168 17.43 5.38 6.02
N ALA A 169 16.56 6.36 5.74
CA ALA A 169 15.12 6.13 5.62
C ALA A 169 14.80 5.06 4.57
N ARG A 170 15.44 5.13 3.40
CA ARG A 170 15.27 4.13 2.34
C ARG A 170 15.71 2.74 2.78
N GLY A 171 16.86 2.61 3.43
CA GLY A 171 17.36 1.32 3.92
C GLY A 171 16.50 0.72 5.02
N SER A 172 15.96 1.55 5.93
CA SER A 172 15.07 1.09 6.99
C SER A 172 13.71 0.64 6.45
N ILE A 173 13.10 1.45 5.59
CA ILE A 173 11.83 1.11 4.93
C ILE A 173 11.97 -0.12 4.04
N ALA A 174 13.10 -0.30 3.35
CA ALA A 174 13.36 -1.50 2.56
C ALA A 174 13.31 -2.76 3.41
N ARG A 175 14.00 -2.78 4.57
CA ARG A 175 13.97 -3.92 5.50
C ARG A 175 12.57 -4.18 6.04
N TRP A 176 11.85 -3.12 6.41
CA TRP A 176 10.48 -3.27 6.90
C TRP A 176 9.53 -3.82 5.84
N ILE A 177 9.67 -3.41 4.55
CA ILE A 177 8.87 -3.95 3.43
C ILE A 177 9.22 -5.42 3.20
N GLU A 178 10.49 -5.79 3.30
CA GLU A 178 10.94 -7.17 3.19
C GLU A 178 10.31 -8.05 4.28
N GLU A 179 10.36 -7.61 5.54
CA GLU A 179 9.71 -8.27 6.67
C GLU A 179 8.17 -8.33 6.48
N TYR A 180 7.56 -7.23 6.01
CA TYR A 180 6.14 -7.19 5.69
C TYR A 180 5.74 -8.25 4.66
N ASN A 181 6.53 -8.43 3.62
CA ASN A 181 6.24 -9.37 2.55
C ASN A 181 6.50 -10.83 2.92
N HIS A 182 7.57 -11.10 3.69
CA HIS A 182 8.09 -12.45 3.89
C HIS A 182 7.84 -13.04 5.28
N ASP A 183 7.80 -12.21 6.33
CA ASP A 183 7.77 -12.70 7.70
C ASP A 183 6.47 -12.37 8.44
N ARG A 184 5.76 -11.34 8.01
CA ARG A 184 4.56 -10.86 8.70
C ARG A 184 3.29 -11.58 8.24
N PRO A 185 2.58 -12.32 9.13
CA PRO A 185 1.27 -12.90 8.80
C PRO A 185 0.19 -11.83 8.67
N HIS A 186 -0.69 -11.95 7.69
CA HIS A 186 -1.78 -11.03 7.44
C HIS A 186 -3.14 -11.71 7.60
N TYR A 187 -3.98 -11.17 8.48
CA TYR A 187 -5.34 -11.67 8.69
C TYR A 187 -6.16 -11.70 7.40
N GLY A 188 -6.00 -10.68 6.53
CA GLY A 188 -6.73 -10.56 5.27
C GLY A 188 -6.41 -11.62 4.21
N VAL A 189 -5.36 -12.40 4.40
CA VAL A 189 -4.95 -13.52 3.53
C VAL A 189 -4.79 -14.84 4.31
N GLY A 190 -5.58 -15.00 5.37
CA GLY A 190 -5.66 -16.25 6.14
C GLY A 190 -4.46 -16.48 7.07
N ASN A 191 -3.93 -15.43 7.66
CA ASN A 191 -2.76 -15.46 8.55
C ASN A 191 -1.50 -16.04 7.90
N ARG A 192 -1.37 -15.89 6.60
CA ARG A 192 -0.16 -16.20 5.82
C ARG A 192 0.59 -14.90 5.53
N THR A 193 1.87 -15.03 5.17
CA THR A 193 2.61 -13.90 4.63
C THR A 193 2.20 -13.62 3.18
N PRO A 194 2.33 -12.39 2.67
CA PRO A 194 2.07 -12.08 1.27
C PRO A 194 2.81 -13.01 0.29
N ASN A 195 4.07 -13.30 0.57
CA ASN A 195 4.89 -14.20 -0.25
C ASN A 195 4.39 -15.65 -0.23
N GLU A 196 4.03 -16.21 0.95
CA GLU A 196 3.44 -17.55 1.04
C GLU A 196 2.17 -17.67 0.18
N VAL A 197 1.34 -16.62 0.16
CA VAL A 197 0.17 -16.57 -0.71
C VAL A 197 0.58 -16.61 -2.17
N PHE A 198 1.54 -15.78 -2.58
CA PHE A 198 2.03 -15.76 -3.96
C PHE A 198 2.57 -17.12 -4.40
N LEU A 199 3.43 -17.74 -3.59
CA LEU A 199 4.02 -19.05 -3.88
C LEU A 199 2.97 -20.14 -4.00
N SER A 200 1.88 -20.08 -3.24
CA SER A 200 0.78 -21.06 -3.35
C SER A 200 0.10 -21.05 -4.72
N PHE A 201 -0.03 -19.87 -5.35
CA PHE A 201 -0.52 -19.77 -6.73
C PHE A 201 0.49 -20.27 -7.77
N ALA A 202 1.78 -20.01 -7.57
CA ALA A 202 2.83 -20.50 -8.47
C ALA A 202 2.92 -22.04 -8.52
N VAL A 203 2.66 -22.70 -7.40
CA VAL A 203 2.58 -24.18 -7.34
C VAL A 203 1.35 -24.72 -8.06
N LEU A 204 0.19 -24.07 -7.91
CA LEU A 204 -1.05 -24.49 -8.57
C LEU A 204 -0.93 -24.41 -10.09
N THR A 205 -0.38 -23.31 -10.63
CA THR A 205 -0.18 -23.14 -12.08
C THR A 205 0.82 -24.15 -12.67
N LYS A 206 1.84 -24.55 -11.92
CA LYS A 206 2.77 -25.61 -12.37
C LYS A 206 2.10 -26.98 -12.42
N ASN A 207 1.25 -27.30 -11.47
CA ASN A 207 0.54 -28.59 -11.43
C ASN A 207 -0.51 -28.70 -12.54
N GLU A 208 -1.21 -27.63 -12.88
CA GLU A 208 -2.14 -27.59 -14.01
C GLU A 208 -1.42 -27.76 -15.36
N ALA A 209 -0.23 -27.18 -15.52
CA ALA A 209 0.57 -27.32 -16.74
C ALA A 209 1.17 -28.73 -16.94
N LEU A 210 1.28 -29.53 -15.86
CA LEU A 210 1.78 -30.93 -15.93
C LEU A 210 0.65 -31.96 -16.16
N THR A 211 -0.62 -31.53 -16.13
CA THR A 211 -1.78 -32.41 -16.25
C THR A 211 -2.44 -32.34 -17.64
N VAL A 212 -1.87 -31.55 -18.56
CA VAL A 212 -2.26 -31.42 -19.96
C VAL A 212 -1.23 -32.05 -20.85
#